data_46763e4c5273cd23b9a001b8973a46c0
#
_entry.id   46763e4c5273cd23b9a001b8973a46c0
#
_cell.length_a   1.000
_cell.length_b   1.000
_cell.length_c   1.000
_cell.angle_alpha   90.00
_cell.angle_beta   90.00
_cell.angle_gamma   90.00
#
_symmetry.space_group_name_H-M   'P 1'
#
loop_
_entity.id
_entity.type
_entity.pdbx_description
1 polymer ?
#
loop_
_entity_poly.entity_id
_entity_poly.type
_entity_poly.pdbx_seq_one_letter_code
_entity_poly.pdbx_strand_id
1 'polypeptide(L)'
;PDLRPNRLVVRGGESLASTIIEADLRNPEGIARRLNLLMTAAYAKAQRLGTISDGLQFDAAAFNQLARALADRPAGELANLEAVALRDAETPDPIGVELRWLQLNRPVKSLQRP
;
A
#
# COMPACT_ATOMS: atom_id res chain seq x y z
N PRO A 1 13.33 -8.30 -34.92
CA PRO A 1 12.57 -8.37 -33.73
C PRO A 1 12.42 -7.03 -33.14
N ASP A 2 11.34 -6.95 -32.55
CA ASP A 2 11.01 -5.76 -32.02
C ASP A 2 11.53 -5.65 -30.66
N LEU A 3 12.56 -4.92 -30.49
CA LEU A 3 13.14 -4.78 -29.21
C LEU A 3 12.62 -3.54 -28.57
N ARG A 4 11.75 -3.72 -27.62
CA ARG A 4 11.31 -2.61 -26.86
C ARG A 4 12.21 -2.44 -25.71
N PRO A 5 12.74 -1.27 -25.48
CA PRO A 5 13.58 -1.07 -24.31
C PRO A 5 12.73 -1.21 -23.07
N ASN A 6 13.29 -1.77 -22.03
CA ASN A 6 12.64 -1.80 -20.75
C ASN A 6 12.52 -0.38 -20.23
N ARG A 7 11.40 -0.08 -19.61
CA ARG A 7 11.15 1.25 -19.11
C ARG A 7 10.90 1.16 -17.64
N LEU A 8 11.30 2.19 -16.93
CA LEU A 8 11.02 2.28 -15.51
C LEU A 8 9.51 2.48 -15.35
N VAL A 9 8.88 1.54 -14.65
CA VAL A 9 7.45 1.59 -14.43
C VAL A 9 7.15 2.28 -13.11
N VAL A 10 7.87 1.91 -12.05
CA VAL A 10 7.69 2.52 -10.74
C VAL A 10 9.04 2.73 -10.09
N ARG A 11 9.10 3.70 -9.21
CA ARG A 11 10.29 3.95 -8.41
C ARG A 11 10.03 3.50 -6.98
N GLY A 12 11.08 3.02 -6.33
CA GLY A 12 10.96 2.66 -4.91
C GLY A 12 10.47 3.85 -4.12
N GLY A 13 9.52 3.62 -3.25
CA GLY A 13 8.91 4.69 -2.46
C GLY A 13 7.72 5.36 -3.10
N GLU A 14 7.45 5.05 -4.36
CA GLU A 14 6.33 5.69 -5.06
C GLU A 14 5.00 5.17 -4.55
N SER A 15 4.05 6.07 -4.31
CA SER A 15 2.72 5.68 -3.88
C SER A 15 1.92 5.20 -5.08
N LEU A 16 1.36 4.01 -4.98
CA LEU A 16 0.57 3.44 -6.06
C LEU A 16 -0.92 3.59 -5.81
N ALA A 17 -1.33 3.62 -4.56
CA ALA A 17 -2.74 3.77 -4.21
C ALA A 17 -2.86 4.11 -2.74
N SER A 18 -3.97 4.67 -2.34
CA SER A 18 -4.23 4.97 -0.94
C SER A 18 -5.69 4.76 -0.63
N THR A 19 -5.99 4.59 0.64
CA THR A 19 -7.36 4.44 1.09
C THR A 19 -7.46 4.88 2.54
N ILE A 20 -8.68 5.01 3.01
CA ILE A 20 -8.97 5.34 4.39
C ILE A 20 -9.80 4.23 4.98
N ILE A 21 -9.43 3.80 6.19
CA ILE A 21 -10.26 2.89 6.97
C ILE A 21 -11.06 3.79 7.91
N GLU A 22 -12.36 3.83 7.73
CA GLU A 22 -13.23 4.70 8.52
C GLU A 22 -13.20 4.29 9.98
N ALA A 23 -13.49 5.24 10.84
CA ALA A 23 -13.42 5.01 12.28
C ALA A 23 -14.29 3.84 12.74
N ASP A 24 -15.43 3.64 12.11
CA ASP A 24 -16.35 2.58 12.51
C ASP A 24 -16.06 1.25 11.82
N LEU A 25 -15.10 1.17 10.92
CA LEU A 25 -14.75 -0.09 10.29
C LEU A 25 -13.73 -0.80 11.16
N ARG A 26 -14.17 -1.73 11.96
CA ARG A 26 -13.31 -2.42 12.91
C ARG A 26 -13.36 -3.94 12.77
N ASN A 27 -14.22 -4.42 11.92
CA ASN A 27 -14.38 -5.84 11.67
C ASN A 27 -13.15 -6.34 10.92
N PRO A 28 -12.43 -7.34 11.43
CA PRO A 28 -11.23 -7.82 10.74
C PRO A 28 -11.46 -8.24 9.30
N GLU A 29 -12.61 -8.84 9.01
CA GLU A 29 -12.89 -9.25 7.64
C GLU A 29 -13.10 -8.04 6.74
N GLY A 30 -13.79 -7.03 7.24
CA GLY A 30 -14.00 -5.81 6.47
C GLY A 30 -12.70 -5.07 6.21
N ILE A 31 -11.83 -5.05 7.21
CA ILE A 31 -10.52 -4.43 7.06
C ILE A 31 -9.69 -5.18 6.02
N ALA A 32 -9.66 -6.51 6.10
CA ALA A 32 -8.90 -7.29 5.13
C ALA A 32 -9.43 -7.07 3.71
N ARG A 33 -10.74 -6.96 3.57
CA ARG A 33 -11.34 -6.68 2.28
C ARG A 33 -10.91 -5.32 1.75
N ARG A 34 -10.87 -4.32 2.62
CA ARG A 34 -10.43 -2.99 2.22
C ARG A 34 -8.95 -2.99 1.80
N LEU A 35 -8.11 -3.76 2.53
CA LEU A 35 -6.71 -3.89 2.16
C LEU A 35 -6.54 -4.58 0.82
N ASN A 36 -7.36 -5.59 0.54
CA ASN A 36 -7.30 -6.24 -0.76
C ASN A 36 -7.73 -5.30 -1.89
N LEU A 37 -8.71 -4.45 -1.64
CA LEU A 37 -9.09 -3.46 -2.64
C LEU A 37 -7.96 -2.46 -2.88
N LEU A 38 -7.25 -2.11 -1.82
CA LEU A 38 -6.11 -1.21 -1.96
C LEU A 38 -5.03 -1.85 -2.83
N MET A 39 -4.76 -3.14 -2.62
CA MET A 39 -3.79 -3.85 -3.46
C MET A 39 -4.25 -3.92 -4.90
N THR A 40 -5.53 -4.15 -5.12
CA THR A 40 -6.08 -4.19 -6.48
C THR A 40 -5.91 -2.84 -7.17
N ALA A 41 -6.15 -1.76 -6.44
CA ALA A 41 -5.98 -0.43 -7.00
C ALA A 41 -4.52 -0.14 -7.31
N ALA A 42 -3.61 -0.62 -6.44
CA ALA A 42 -2.18 -0.45 -6.67
C ALA A 42 -1.74 -1.18 -7.93
N TYR A 43 -2.24 -2.40 -8.14
CA TYR A 43 -1.90 -3.15 -9.33
C TYR A 43 -2.45 -2.47 -10.58
N ALA A 44 -3.68 -1.96 -10.52
CA ALA A 44 -4.26 -1.26 -11.65
C ALA A 44 -3.41 -0.04 -12.02
N LYS A 45 -2.89 0.66 -11.02
CA LYS A 45 -2.01 1.79 -11.28
C LYS A 45 -0.72 1.33 -11.95
N ALA A 46 -0.13 0.24 -11.47
CA ALA A 46 1.09 -0.29 -12.05
C ALA A 46 0.86 -0.70 -13.51
N GLN A 47 -0.30 -1.27 -13.80
CA GLN A 47 -0.62 -1.63 -15.18
C GLN A 47 -0.73 -0.40 -16.07
N ARG A 48 -1.34 0.67 -15.56
CA ARG A 48 -1.42 1.91 -16.33
C ARG A 48 -0.04 2.52 -16.57
N LEU A 49 0.89 2.26 -15.66
CA LEU A 49 2.26 2.75 -15.81
C LEU A 49 3.10 1.86 -16.72
N GLY A 50 2.59 0.69 -17.08
CA GLY A 50 3.24 -0.13 -18.09
C GLY A 50 3.74 -1.49 -17.66
N THR A 51 3.48 -1.92 -16.43
CA THR A 51 3.95 -3.24 -16.03
C THR A 51 3.25 -4.33 -16.81
N ILE A 52 4.01 -5.37 -17.15
CA ILE A 52 3.44 -6.58 -17.73
C ILE A 52 3.54 -7.76 -16.77
N SER A 53 4.00 -7.50 -15.53
CA SER A 53 4.10 -8.59 -14.57
C SER A 53 2.69 -8.97 -14.08
N ASP A 54 2.57 -10.20 -13.59
CA ASP A 54 1.31 -10.70 -13.08
C ASP A 54 1.19 -10.37 -11.61
N GLY A 55 0.35 -9.45 -11.25
CA GLY A 55 0.06 -9.15 -9.85
C GLY A 55 1.19 -8.45 -9.14
N LEU A 56 1.03 -8.33 -7.84
CA LEU A 56 1.99 -7.65 -6.98
C LEU A 56 2.62 -8.66 -6.03
N GLN A 57 3.83 -8.37 -5.59
CA GLN A 57 4.50 -9.16 -4.56
C GLN A 57 4.40 -8.41 -3.24
N PHE A 58 4.03 -9.08 -2.19
CA PHE A 58 3.95 -8.47 -0.88
C PHE A 58 4.17 -9.54 0.20
N ASP A 59 4.50 -9.08 1.39
CA ASP A 59 4.74 -9.96 2.53
C ASP A 59 3.41 -10.27 3.19
N ALA A 60 2.96 -11.53 3.06
CA ALA A 60 1.67 -11.93 3.62
C ALA A 60 1.63 -11.80 5.14
N ALA A 61 2.75 -12.07 5.82
CA ALA A 61 2.78 -11.94 7.26
C ALA A 61 2.61 -10.48 7.67
N ALA A 62 3.27 -9.58 6.97
CA ALA A 62 3.14 -8.15 7.25
C ALA A 62 1.71 -7.67 6.97
N PHE A 63 1.10 -8.18 5.91
CA PHE A 63 -0.28 -7.86 5.57
C PHE A 63 -1.21 -8.26 6.73
N ASN A 64 -1.04 -9.48 7.23
CA ASN A 64 -1.88 -9.97 8.32
C ASN A 64 -1.65 -9.22 9.62
N GLN A 65 -0.41 -8.86 9.89
CA GLN A 65 -0.10 -8.07 11.08
C GLN A 65 -0.73 -6.69 11.01
N LEU A 66 -0.70 -6.09 9.82
CA LEU A 66 -1.32 -4.79 9.64
C LEU A 66 -2.83 -4.87 9.85
N ALA A 67 -3.46 -5.91 9.29
CA ALA A 67 -4.90 -6.08 9.46
C ALA A 67 -5.28 -6.20 10.93
N ARG A 68 -4.50 -6.94 11.71
CA ARG A 68 -4.76 -7.06 13.14
C ARG A 68 -4.54 -5.76 13.87
N ALA A 69 -3.48 -5.05 13.54
CA ALA A 69 -3.20 -3.78 14.18
C ALA A 69 -4.32 -2.78 13.91
N LEU A 70 -4.83 -2.79 12.68
CA LEU A 70 -5.93 -1.89 12.33
C LEU A 70 -7.20 -2.25 13.10
N ALA A 71 -7.46 -3.55 13.27
CA ALA A 71 -8.64 -3.98 14.03
C ALA A 71 -8.53 -3.59 15.50
N ASP A 72 -7.31 -3.52 16.01
CA ASP A 72 -7.06 -3.20 17.42
C ASP A 72 -6.87 -1.72 17.69
N ARG A 73 -6.95 -0.88 16.69
CA ARG A 73 -6.66 0.54 16.90
C ARG A 73 -7.71 1.17 17.81
N PRO A 74 -7.40 2.31 18.45
CA PRO A 74 -8.32 2.94 19.37
C PRO A 74 -9.65 3.28 18.72
N ALA A 75 -10.70 3.21 19.50
CA ALA A 75 -12.05 3.51 19.01
C ALA A 75 -12.12 4.95 18.53
N GLY A 76 -12.83 5.16 17.44
CA GLY A 76 -13.01 6.49 16.89
C GLY A 76 -11.87 6.97 16.01
N GLU A 77 -10.84 6.16 15.83
CA GLU A 77 -9.69 6.56 15.04
C GLU A 77 -9.81 6.01 13.62
N LEU A 78 -9.72 6.89 12.64
CA LEU A 78 -9.63 6.42 11.27
C LEU A 78 -8.17 6.16 10.94
N ALA A 79 -7.90 5.41 9.89
CA ALA A 79 -6.54 5.10 9.49
C ALA A 79 -6.36 5.43 8.03
N ASN A 80 -5.25 6.07 7.70
CA ASN A 80 -4.88 6.36 6.32
C ASN A 80 -3.82 5.37 5.90
N LEU A 81 -4.04 4.72 4.78
CA LEU A 81 -3.15 3.67 4.30
C LEU A 81 -2.69 3.98 2.90
N GLU A 82 -1.49 3.54 2.59
CA GLU A 82 -0.88 3.77 1.29
C GLU A 82 -0.17 2.51 0.85
N ALA A 83 -0.32 2.14 -0.41
CA ALA A 83 0.45 1.06 -1.01
C ALA A 83 1.62 1.69 -1.74
N VAL A 84 2.83 1.32 -1.37
CA VAL A 84 4.05 1.96 -1.84
C VAL A 84 4.95 0.93 -2.49
N ALA A 85 5.55 1.27 -3.62
CA ALA A 85 6.49 0.39 -4.27
C ALA A 85 7.73 0.21 -3.41
N LEU A 86 8.18 -1.03 -3.24
CA LEU A 86 9.34 -1.31 -2.40
C LEU A 86 10.64 -0.93 -3.08
N ARG A 87 10.68 -1.01 -4.40
CA ARG A 87 11.90 -0.74 -5.15
C ARG A 87 11.54 -0.36 -6.57
N ASP A 88 12.53 0.12 -7.29
CA ASP A 88 12.35 0.41 -8.71
C ASP A 88 11.99 -0.87 -9.46
N ALA A 89 11.15 -0.75 -10.45
CA ALA A 89 10.80 -1.88 -11.30
C ALA A 89 10.64 -1.40 -12.73
N GLU A 90 11.19 -2.18 -13.65
CA GLU A 90 11.04 -1.92 -15.07
C GLU A 90 9.92 -2.79 -15.62
N THR A 91 9.63 -2.62 -16.89
CA THR A 91 8.46 -3.24 -17.52
C THR A 91 8.23 -4.71 -17.16
N PRO A 92 9.23 -5.59 -17.24
CA PRO A 92 8.98 -7.00 -16.93
C PRO A 92 9.17 -7.39 -15.48
N ASP A 93 9.61 -6.46 -14.63
CA ASP A 93 9.97 -6.81 -13.26
C ASP A 93 8.74 -7.00 -12.40
N PRO A 94 8.82 -7.90 -11.43
CA PRO A 94 7.75 -7.97 -10.43
C PRO A 94 7.69 -6.66 -9.66
N ILE A 95 6.47 -6.30 -9.27
CA ILE A 95 6.26 -5.07 -8.50
C ILE A 95 6.09 -5.46 -7.03
N GLY A 96 7.07 -5.12 -6.22
CA GLY A 96 6.95 -5.34 -4.79
C GLY A 96 6.29 -4.15 -4.13
N VAL A 97 5.37 -4.39 -3.21
CA VAL A 97 4.68 -3.33 -2.50
C VAL A 97 4.64 -3.60 -1.02
N GLU A 98 4.56 -2.51 -0.27
CA GLU A 98 4.25 -2.60 1.14
C GLU A 98 3.12 -1.65 1.44
N LEU A 99 2.32 -2.00 2.43
CA LEU A 99 1.24 -1.14 2.88
C LEU A 99 1.71 -0.36 4.09
N ARG A 100 1.50 0.94 4.08
CA ARG A 100 1.94 1.81 5.15
C ARG A 100 0.74 2.46 5.80
N TRP A 101 0.77 2.50 7.13
CA TRP A 101 -0.24 3.17 7.91
C TRP A 101 0.30 4.55 8.21
N LEU A 102 -0.27 5.57 7.61
CA LEU A 102 0.24 6.92 7.73
C LEU A 102 -0.31 7.59 8.97
N GLN A 103 0.57 8.26 9.70
CA GLN A 103 0.16 9.01 10.86
C GLN A 103 -0.02 10.44 10.45
N LEU A 104 -1.21 10.85 10.18
CA LEU A 104 -1.45 12.20 9.78
C LEU A 104 -1.31 13.12 10.93
N ASN A 105 -0.80 14.23 10.74
CA ASN A 105 -0.76 15.21 11.70
C ASN A 105 -0.20 14.94 12.93
N ARG A 106 0.72 14.22 12.96
CA ARG A 106 1.33 13.93 14.12
C ARG A 106 2.41 14.71 14.30
N PRO A 107 2.46 15.77 14.09
CA PRO A 107 3.67 16.44 14.15
C PRO A 107 4.00 16.64 15.52
N VAL A 108 3.72 16.89 15.87
CA VAL A 108 4.14 17.19 16.86
C VAL A 108 4.21 16.60 17.91
N LYS A 109 3.77 16.23 17.97
CA LYS A 109 3.88 15.68 18.91
C LYS A 109 4.86 15.24 19.20
N SER A 110 5.04 15.14 18.69
CA SER A 110 5.98 14.64 18.83
C SER A 110 6.89 15.28 19.28
N LEU A 111 6.81 15.85 19.08
CA LEU A 111 7.59 16.36 19.48
C LEU A 111 7.56 16.85 20.51
N GLN A 112 6.74 16.92 20.72
CA GLN A 112 6.61 17.29 21.57
C GLN A 112 7.10 17.07 22.47
N ARG A 113 7.33 17.19 22.47
CA ARG A 113 7.81 17.06 23.15
C ARG A 113 8.37 17.25 23.61
N PRO A 114 8.57 17.51 24.00
CA PRO A 114 9.23 17.75 24.40
C PRO A 114 9.69 17.68 25.01
#